data_83d5b8d85df45029277256e15f7f387d
#
_entry.id   83d5b8d85df45029277256e15f7f387d
#
_cell.length_a   1.000
_cell.length_b   1.000
_cell.length_c   1.000
_cell.angle_alpha   90.00
_cell.angle_beta   90.00
_cell.angle_gamma   90.00
#
_symmetry.space_group_name_H-M   'P 1'
#
loop_
_entity.id
_entity.type
_entity.pdbx_description
1 polymer ?
#
loop_
_entity_poly.entity_id
_entity_poly.type
_entity_poly.pdbx_seq_one_letter_code
_entity_poly.pdbx_strand_id
1 'polypeptide(L)'
;MLPLLLLPLLWGGLCVPPGSLQEDTQYELRVQESVTVQEGLCADVPCSFSYPWSWWSSPGIPYMYWFRDRDNIYNSQPVATNNXRIKVKTETQDXFHLIGNXLDSNCSLRIREARTSDQGVYQFRVERENVRYTYRDKKPTLKVAALTQKPDTHFLEPLKSGFPQKLTCSLPGFCKGGRPLTFSWVGGALDRLDPQTLSSLVLTLTLRLQDHGSNLTCGVSLPGAQSTVERTIRLNVSFLKTLTNHLSLPVLKGQYLPLVCSADSSPPAMLSWSWEGKALSPSQSSAPGVLELPHVGFEDEGEFTCQAQHPLGFXHISFSLSVQRSPSSCNCVIEEQESSWPXVLTLIRGALMGAGFLLSWCMGLSLSREVC
;
A
#
# COMPACT_ATOMS: atom_id res chain seq x y z
N MET A 1 2.28 72.13 -63.35
CA MET A 1 2.86 71.17 -64.28
C MET A 1 3.78 70.25 -63.51
N LEU A 2 3.20 69.07 -63.04
CA LEU A 2 3.94 68.06 -62.33
C LEU A 2 3.76 66.74 -63.07
N PRO A 3 4.79 65.98 -63.44
CA PRO A 3 4.61 64.70 -64.07
C PRO A 3 4.42 63.63 -63.00
N LEU A 4 3.37 62.85 -63.20
CA LEU A 4 3.11 61.65 -62.44
C LEU A 4 4.16 60.57 -62.73
N LEU A 5 4.87 60.16 -61.68
CA LEU A 5 5.74 58.99 -61.75
C LEU A 5 4.93 57.72 -61.43
N LEU A 6 4.71 56.94 -62.48
CA LEU A 6 4.13 55.61 -62.34
C LEU A 6 5.22 54.59 -61.91
N LEU A 7 5.11 54.09 -60.69
CA LEU A 7 5.94 52.98 -60.20
C LEU A 7 5.31 51.63 -60.63
N PRO A 8 6.04 50.73 -61.29
CA PRO A 8 5.54 49.41 -61.59
C PRO A 8 5.56 48.54 -60.34
N LEU A 9 4.41 48.06 -59.95
CA LEU A 9 4.26 47.01 -58.90
C LEU A 9 4.81 45.68 -59.45
N LEU A 10 6.00 45.33 -59.00
CA LEU A 10 6.56 43.99 -59.24
C LEU A 10 5.85 43.01 -58.33
N TRP A 11 4.87 42.35 -58.83
CA TRP A 11 4.31 41.13 -58.23
C TRP A 11 5.29 39.99 -58.49
N GLY A 12 6.26 39.84 -57.58
CA GLY A 12 7.07 38.65 -57.51
C GLY A 12 6.24 37.54 -56.91
N GLY A 13 5.54 36.77 -57.77
CA GLY A 13 4.93 35.54 -57.35
C GLY A 13 5.99 34.55 -56.97
N LEU A 14 6.18 34.35 -55.66
CA LEU A 14 6.90 33.18 -55.15
C LEU A 14 6.05 31.98 -55.46
N CYS A 15 6.31 31.32 -56.57
CA CYS A 15 5.87 29.96 -56.80
C CYS A 15 6.64 29.09 -55.80
N VAL A 16 6.04 28.89 -54.63
CA VAL A 16 6.44 27.75 -53.78
C VAL A 16 6.09 26.51 -54.57
N PRO A 17 7.05 25.68 -54.97
CA PRO A 17 6.71 24.42 -55.58
C PRO A 17 5.85 23.68 -54.57
N PRO A 18 4.75 23.00 -55.02
CA PRO A 18 4.05 22.11 -54.12
C PRO A 18 5.07 21.10 -53.64
N GLY A 19 5.43 21.20 -52.38
CA GLY A 19 6.19 20.15 -51.76
C GLY A 19 5.39 18.88 -52.02
N SER A 20 5.88 18.04 -52.88
CA SER A 20 5.35 16.71 -53.02
C SER A 20 5.51 16.08 -51.65
N LEU A 21 4.42 15.98 -50.92
CA LEU A 21 4.28 14.96 -49.88
C LEU A 21 4.36 13.65 -50.64
N GLN A 22 5.58 13.31 -51.02
CA GLN A 22 5.88 11.95 -51.40
C GLN A 22 5.75 11.18 -50.11
N GLU A 23 4.53 10.67 -49.87
CA GLU A 23 4.35 9.62 -48.87
C GLU A 23 5.37 8.55 -49.25
N ASP A 24 6.41 8.48 -48.44
CA ASP A 24 7.43 7.46 -48.61
C ASP A 24 6.78 6.13 -48.27
N THR A 25 6.14 5.53 -49.24
CA THR A 25 5.40 4.26 -49.15
C THR A 25 6.39 3.11 -49.03
N GLN A 26 7.40 3.29 -48.20
CA GLN A 26 8.37 2.24 -47.95
C GLN A 26 7.83 1.24 -46.91
N TYR A 27 8.33 0.03 -47.01
CA TYR A 27 8.07 -1.00 -46.03
C TYR A 27 8.87 -0.62 -44.79
N GLU A 28 8.18 -0.20 -43.74
CA GLU A 28 8.82 0.18 -42.46
C GLU A 28 8.16 -0.56 -41.30
N LEU A 29 8.98 -1.06 -40.37
CA LEU A 29 8.49 -1.64 -39.12
C LEU A 29 9.05 -0.83 -37.96
N ARG A 30 8.17 -0.34 -37.12
CA ARG A 30 8.54 0.35 -35.87
C ARG A 30 8.21 -0.58 -34.71
N VAL A 31 9.24 -1.14 -34.10
CA VAL A 31 9.14 -2.09 -33.01
C VAL A 31 10.34 -1.90 -32.07
N GLN A 32 10.12 -2.11 -30.79
CA GLN A 32 11.20 -2.06 -29.81
C GLN A 32 12.17 -3.22 -30.05
N GLU A 33 13.46 -2.93 -30.13
CA GLU A 33 14.50 -3.93 -30.47
C GLU A 33 14.61 -5.06 -29.44
N SER A 34 14.34 -4.78 -28.18
CA SER A 34 14.40 -5.78 -27.12
C SER A 34 13.34 -5.53 -26.07
N VAL A 35 12.60 -6.57 -25.71
CA VAL A 35 11.59 -6.53 -24.64
C VAL A 35 11.99 -7.59 -23.63
N THR A 36 12.07 -7.19 -22.35
CA THR A 36 12.36 -8.12 -21.25
C THR A 36 11.11 -8.31 -20.41
N VAL A 37 10.79 -9.55 -20.10
CA VAL A 37 9.65 -9.93 -19.25
C VAL A 37 10.15 -10.96 -18.24
N GLN A 38 9.54 -10.98 -17.05
CA GLN A 38 9.83 -12.04 -16.08
C GLN A 38 8.93 -13.25 -16.34
N GLU A 39 9.46 -14.43 -16.04
CA GLU A 39 8.76 -15.70 -16.26
C GLU A 39 7.40 -15.71 -15.57
N GLY A 40 6.37 -16.12 -16.30
CA GLY A 40 4.99 -16.15 -15.83
C GLY A 40 4.23 -14.84 -15.94
N LEU A 41 4.93 -13.73 -16.18
CA LEU A 41 4.30 -12.42 -16.34
C LEU A 41 3.98 -12.13 -17.80
N CYS A 42 3.44 -10.93 -18.05
CA CYS A 42 3.00 -10.52 -19.38
C CYS A 42 3.89 -9.45 -19.96
N ALA A 43 4.05 -9.47 -21.27
CA ALA A 43 4.74 -8.42 -22.00
C ALA A 43 3.89 -7.98 -23.20
N ASP A 44 3.84 -6.68 -23.39
CA ASP A 44 3.32 -6.08 -24.64
C ASP A 44 4.52 -5.63 -25.46
N VAL A 45 4.53 -6.02 -26.73
CA VAL A 45 5.52 -5.60 -27.72
C VAL A 45 4.84 -4.58 -28.63
N PRO A 46 5.00 -3.30 -28.37
CA PRO A 46 4.39 -2.26 -29.22
C PRO A 46 4.97 -2.33 -30.64
N CYS A 47 4.10 -2.26 -31.63
CA CYS A 47 4.50 -2.48 -33.01
C CYS A 47 3.57 -1.72 -33.95
N SER A 48 4.17 -1.00 -34.91
CA SER A 48 3.44 -0.42 -36.05
C SER A 48 4.20 -0.66 -37.34
N PHE A 49 3.48 -0.73 -38.44
CA PHE A 49 4.10 -1.04 -39.73
C PHE A 49 3.49 -0.19 -40.84
N SER A 50 4.24 -0.02 -41.91
CA SER A 50 3.74 0.58 -43.17
C SER A 50 4.15 -0.29 -44.36
N TYR A 51 3.38 -0.18 -45.42
CA TYR A 51 3.63 -0.85 -46.67
C TYR A 51 2.94 -0.07 -47.81
N PRO A 52 3.41 -0.19 -49.08
CA PRO A 52 2.75 0.48 -50.21
C PRO A 52 1.34 -0.05 -50.40
N TRP A 53 0.35 0.80 -50.12
CA TRP A 53 -1.05 0.44 -50.22
C TRP A 53 -1.90 1.67 -50.54
N SER A 54 -2.90 1.48 -51.35
CA SER A 54 -3.88 2.52 -51.65
C SER A 54 -5.29 2.03 -51.37
N TRP A 55 -6.09 2.85 -50.74
CA TRP A 55 -7.42 2.48 -50.26
C TRP A 55 -8.40 2.15 -51.41
N TRP A 56 -8.17 2.67 -52.62
CA TRP A 56 -8.99 2.39 -53.79
C TRP A 56 -8.63 1.08 -54.49
N SER A 57 -7.55 0.47 -54.17
CA SER A 57 -7.11 -0.74 -54.86
C SER A 57 -7.56 -2.02 -54.15
N SER A 58 -7.96 -1.95 -52.88
CA SER A 58 -8.35 -3.15 -52.14
C SER A 58 -9.15 -2.82 -50.89
N PRO A 59 -10.37 -3.32 -50.75
CA PRO A 59 -11.14 -3.17 -49.52
C PRO A 59 -10.77 -4.20 -48.44
N GLY A 60 -9.89 -5.14 -48.72
CA GLY A 60 -9.50 -6.20 -47.78
C GLY A 60 -8.67 -5.71 -46.61
N ILE A 61 -8.76 -6.40 -45.50
CA ILE A 61 -7.92 -6.14 -44.33
C ILE A 61 -6.56 -6.83 -44.46
N PRO A 62 -5.51 -6.26 -43.91
CA PRO A 62 -4.20 -6.95 -43.91
C PRO A 62 -4.20 -8.11 -42.94
N TYR A 63 -3.62 -9.22 -43.36
CA TYR A 63 -3.31 -10.34 -42.48
C TYR A 63 -1.91 -10.14 -41.91
N MET A 64 -1.80 -10.24 -40.60
CA MET A 64 -0.60 -10.04 -39.84
C MET A 64 -0.12 -11.38 -39.29
N TYR A 65 1.20 -11.60 -39.33
CA TYR A 65 1.79 -12.84 -38.85
C TYR A 65 3.07 -12.53 -38.05
N TRP A 66 3.18 -13.11 -36.88
CA TRP A 66 4.41 -13.13 -36.10
C TRP A 66 5.00 -14.54 -36.15
N PHE A 67 6.28 -14.65 -36.46
CA PHE A 67 7.03 -15.90 -36.49
C PHE A 67 8.26 -15.80 -35.60
N ARG A 68 8.77 -16.94 -35.15
CA ARG A 68 10.15 -16.98 -34.62
C ARG A 68 11.11 -16.75 -35.81
N ASP A 69 12.20 -16.06 -35.60
CA ASP A 69 13.13 -15.72 -36.68
C ASP A 69 13.69 -16.95 -37.40
N ARG A 70 13.90 -18.03 -36.64
CA ARG A 70 14.42 -19.29 -37.21
C ARG A 70 13.38 -20.09 -38.03
N ASP A 71 12.14 -19.70 -38.00
CA ASP A 71 11.05 -20.43 -38.69
C ASP A 71 11.08 -20.12 -40.20
N ASN A 72 10.83 -21.14 -40.98
CA ASN A 72 10.56 -20.95 -42.43
C ASN A 72 9.12 -20.44 -42.55
N ILE A 73 8.97 -19.19 -42.99
CA ILE A 73 7.69 -18.51 -43.07
C ILE A 73 6.68 -19.17 -44.03
N TYR A 74 7.15 -20.04 -44.91
CA TYR A 74 6.27 -20.74 -45.90
C TYR A 74 5.74 -22.07 -45.37
N ASN A 75 6.46 -22.69 -44.45
CA ASN A 75 6.13 -24.05 -44.00
C ASN A 75 5.84 -24.12 -42.47
N SER A 76 6.22 -23.10 -41.74
CA SER A 76 6.02 -23.09 -40.29
C SER A 76 4.72 -22.36 -39.90
N GLN A 77 4.15 -22.77 -38.77
CA GLN A 77 3.02 -22.07 -38.19
C GLN A 77 3.52 -20.79 -37.49
N PRO A 78 2.77 -19.68 -37.58
CA PRO A 78 3.12 -18.46 -36.86
C PRO A 78 2.84 -18.63 -35.34
N VAL A 79 3.47 -17.77 -34.54
CA VAL A 79 3.19 -17.71 -33.10
C VAL A 79 1.90 -16.93 -32.82
N ALA A 80 1.55 -15.98 -33.72
CA ALA A 80 0.28 -15.23 -33.65
C ALA A 80 -0.10 -14.74 -35.04
N THR A 81 -1.40 -14.70 -35.32
CA THR A 81 -1.94 -14.16 -36.58
C THR A 81 -3.40 -13.72 -36.38
N ASN A 82 -3.87 -12.76 -37.19
CA ASN A 82 -5.30 -12.41 -37.31
C ASN A 82 -6.00 -13.20 -38.41
N ASN A 83 -5.34 -14.16 -39.07
CA ASN A 83 -5.93 -14.99 -40.13
C ASN A 83 -6.44 -16.29 -39.53
N UNK A 84 -7.40 -16.27 -39.45
CA UNK A 84 -8.00 -17.28 -38.84
C UNK A 84 -7.99 -18.56 -39.50
N ARG A 85 -7.73 -18.59 -40.75
CA ARG A 85 -7.58 -19.84 -41.52
C ARG A 85 -6.25 -20.55 -41.23
N ILE A 86 -5.32 -19.85 -40.64
CA ILE A 86 -3.98 -20.36 -40.38
C ILE A 86 -3.89 -20.73 -38.90
N LYS A 87 -3.51 -21.98 -38.61
CA LYS A 87 -3.30 -22.42 -37.22
C LYS A 87 -2.00 -21.83 -36.71
N VAL A 88 -2.01 -21.35 -35.49
CA VAL A 88 -0.81 -20.91 -34.76
C VAL A 88 -0.14 -22.13 -34.14
N LYS A 89 1.13 -21.95 -33.73
CA LYS A 89 1.87 -22.98 -32.98
C LYS A 89 1.09 -23.35 -31.71
N THR A 90 0.95 -24.64 -31.45
CA THR A 90 0.21 -25.16 -30.30
C THR A 90 0.71 -24.58 -28.97
N GLU A 91 2.02 -24.46 -28.86
CA GLU A 91 2.66 -23.95 -27.63
C GLU A 91 2.43 -22.45 -27.41
N THR A 92 2.00 -21.70 -28.43
CA THR A 92 1.74 -20.24 -28.31
C THR A 92 0.26 -19.86 -28.41
N GLN A 93 -0.60 -20.82 -28.66
CA GLN A 93 -2.03 -20.56 -28.99
C GLN A 93 -2.72 -19.68 -27.94
N ASP A 94 -2.54 -19.93 -26.71
CA ASP A 94 -3.13 -19.17 -25.61
C ASP A 94 -2.19 -18.13 -24.97
N UNK A 95 -0.98 -17.98 -25.55
CA UNK A 95 0.00 -17.18 -25.00
C UNK A 95 0.25 -15.98 -25.78
N PHE A 96 0.13 -16.11 -27.00
CA PHE A 96 0.52 -15.01 -27.90
C PHE A 96 -0.71 -14.45 -28.58
N HIS A 97 -0.96 -13.13 -28.42
CA HIS A 97 -2.17 -12.48 -28.93
C HIS A 97 -1.83 -11.18 -29.65
N LEU A 98 -2.32 -11.04 -30.88
CA LEU A 98 -2.33 -9.73 -31.52
C LEU A 98 -3.32 -8.83 -30.79
N ILE A 99 -2.85 -7.69 -30.31
CA ILE A 99 -3.69 -6.70 -29.62
C ILE A 99 -3.84 -5.42 -30.44
N GLY A 100 -3.07 -5.29 -31.53
CA GLY A 100 -3.15 -4.16 -32.45
C GLY A 100 -4.32 -4.32 -33.43
N ASN A 101 -4.83 -3.19 -33.89
CA ASN A 101 -5.86 -3.16 -34.91
C ASN A 101 -5.22 -3.14 -36.29
N UNK A 102 -5.52 -3.99 -37.00
CA UNK A 102 -5.08 -4.13 -38.18
C UNK A 102 -5.25 -3.03 -39.03
N LEU A 103 -6.43 -2.36 -38.99
CA LEU A 103 -6.71 -1.22 -39.88
C LEU A 103 -5.84 0.01 -39.56
N ASP A 104 -5.39 0.12 -38.34
CA ASP A 104 -4.51 1.20 -37.89
C ASP A 104 -3.01 0.88 -38.07
N SER A 105 -2.71 -0.16 -38.88
CA SER A 105 -1.33 -0.64 -39.07
C SER A 105 -0.60 -0.95 -37.76
N ASN A 106 -1.36 -1.44 -36.81
CA ASN A 106 -0.85 -1.76 -35.47
C ASN A 106 -0.65 -3.28 -35.34
N CYS A 107 0.60 -3.70 -35.23
CA CYS A 107 1.01 -5.11 -35.13
C CYS A 107 1.36 -5.53 -33.71
N SER A 108 0.96 -4.74 -32.70
CA SER A 108 1.34 -5.00 -31.30
C SER A 108 0.96 -6.40 -30.85
N LEU A 109 1.89 -7.03 -30.14
CA LEU A 109 1.78 -8.42 -29.69
C LEU A 109 1.80 -8.45 -28.17
N ARG A 110 0.84 -9.16 -27.58
CA ARG A 110 0.81 -9.46 -26.14
C ARG A 110 1.26 -10.89 -25.92
N ILE A 111 2.22 -11.06 -25.03
CA ILE A 111 2.71 -12.38 -24.61
C ILE A 111 2.24 -12.57 -23.17
N ARG A 112 1.42 -13.57 -22.93
CA ARG A 112 0.92 -13.95 -21.60
C ARG A 112 1.74 -15.11 -21.05
N GLU A 113 1.89 -15.15 -19.74
CA GLU A 113 2.56 -16.25 -19.03
C GLU A 113 3.89 -16.61 -19.69
N ALA A 114 4.75 -15.60 -19.92
CA ALA A 114 6.02 -15.78 -20.63
C ALA A 114 6.84 -16.93 -20.05
N ARG A 115 7.37 -17.77 -20.92
CA ARG A 115 8.16 -18.95 -20.55
C ARG A 115 9.58 -18.77 -21.07
N THR A 116 10.54 -19.41 -20.41
CA THR A 116 11.94 -19.40 -20.86
C THR A 116 12.04 -19.87 -22.32
N SER A 117 11.19 -20.83 -22.74
CA SER A 117 11.15 -21.32 -24.11
C SER A 117 10.66 -20.28 -25.14
N ASP A 118 10.05 -19.19 -24.68
CA ASP A 118 9.59 -18.11 -25.57
C ASP A 118 10.71 -17.13 -25.90
N GLN A 119 11.82 -17.18 -25.19
CA GLN A 119 12.98 -16.32 -25.45
C GLN A 119 13.48 -16.52 -26.88
N GLY A 120 13.77 -15.43 -27.58
CA GLY A 120 14.27 -15.50 -28.92
C GLY A 120 13.98 -14.26 -29.74
N VAL A 121 14.36 -14.34 -31.01
CA VAL A 121 14.16 -13.26 -31.99
C VAL A 121 12.91 -13.59 -32.79
N TYR A 122 12.13 -12.56 -33.08
CA TYR A 122 10.86 -12.69 -33.79
C TYR A 122 10.88 -11.83 -35.04
N GLN A 123 10.09 -12.24 -36.04
CA GLN A 123 9.93 -11.51 -37.30
C GLN A 123 8.46 -11.31 -37.62
N PHE A 124 8.16 -10.16 -38.20
CA PHE A 124 6.79 -9.77 -38.57
C PHE A 124 6.61 -9.86 -40.09
N ARG A 125 5.41 -10.30 -40.50
CA ARG A 125 5.03 -10.40 -41.93
C ARG A 125 3.61 -9.87 -42.11
N VAL A 126 3.38 -9.13 -43.20
CA VAL A 126 2.06 -8.67 -43.60
C VAL A 126 1.70 -9.29 -44.94
N GLU A 127 0.44 -9.67 -45.11
CA GLU A 127 -0.12 -10.10 -46.37
C GLU A 127 -1.45 -9.38 -46.62
N ARG A 128 -1.56 -8.79 -47.80
CA ARG A 128 -2.80 -8.18 -48.26
C ARG A 128 -2.86 -8.28 -49.78
N GLU A 129 -3.72 -9.13 -50.30
CA GLU A 129 -3.81 -9.43 -51.72
C GLU A 129 -2.46 -9.75 -52.35
N ASN A 130 -1.92 -8.84 -53.17
CA ASN A 130 -0.64 -9.01 -53.84
C ASN A 130 0.57 -8.64 -53.00
N VAL A 131 0.36 -7.94 -51.89
CA VAL A 131 1.45 -7.58 -50.97
C VAL A 131 1.71 -8.77 -50.07
N ARG A 132 2.96 -9.24 -50.06
CA ARG A 132 3.45 -10.31 -49.18
C ARG A 132 4.86 -9.96 -48.77
N TYR A 133 4.99 -9.34 -47.57
CA TYR A 133 6.28 -8.79 -47.16
C TYR A 133 6.64 -9.20 -45.73
N THR A 134 7.90 -9.63 -45.56
CA THR A 134 8.48 -9.95 -44.27
C THR A 134 9.53 -8.88 -43.91
N TYR A 135 9.32 -8.23 -42.79
CA TYR A 135 10.22 -7.16 -42.29
C TYR A 135 11.45 -7.81 -41.68
N ARG A 136 12.54 -7.81 -42.41
CA ARG A 136 13.80 -8.49 -42.00
C ARG A 136 14.78 -7.54 -41.33
N ASP A 137 14.60 -6.24 -41.51
CA ASP A 137 15.51 -5.22 -41.01
C ASP A 137 15.33 -4.92 -39.54
N LYS A 138 14.13 -5.17 -39.00
CA LYS A 138 13.78 -4.94 -37.60
C LYS A 138 13.16 -6.21 -37.06
N LYS A 139 13.84 -6.79 -36.08
CA LYS A 139 13.44 -8.05 -35.45
C LYS A 139 13.50 -7.88 -33.93
N PRO A 140 12.37 -7.81 -33.25
CA PRO A 140 12.42 -7.69 -31.79
C PRO A 140 12.96 -8.97 -31.15
N THR A 141 13.72 -8.77 -30.08
CA THR A 141 14.23 -9.86 -29.25
C THR A 141 13.42 -9.89 -27.94
N LEU A 142 12.81 -11.02 -27.65
CA LEU A 142 12.16 -11.27 -26.36
C LEU A 142 13.16 -11.93 -25.42
N LYS A 143 13.39 -11.33 -24.26
CA LYS A 143 14.21 -11.89 -23.18
C LYS A 143 13.31 -12.27 -22.03
N VAL A 144 13.49 -13.48 -21.50
CA VAL A 144 12.69 -13.94 -20.36
C VAL A 144 13.63 -14.11 -19.17
N ALA A 145 13.42 -13.26 -18.16
CA ALA A 145 14.21 -13.24 -16.92
C ALA A 145 13.53 -14.08 -15.84
N ALA A 146 14.29 -14.50 -14.84
CA ALA A 146 13.73 -15.20 -13.68
C ALA A 146 12.71 -14.30 -12.96
N LEU A 147 11.68 -14.91 -12.36
CA LEU A 147 10.64 -14.19 -11.63
C LEU A 147 11.19 -13.66 -10.30
N THR A 148 11.25 -12.35 -10.17
CA THR A 148 11.63 -11.65 -8.93
C THR A 148 10.55 -10.68 -8.46
N GLN A 149 9.52 -10.45 -9.28
CA GLN A 149 8.41 -9.56 -8.94
C GLN A 149 7.65 -10.10 -7.73
N LYS A 150 7.53 -9.27 -6.70
CA LYS A 150 6.76 -9.62 -5.49
C LYS A 150 5.33 -9.13 -5.62
N PRO A 151 4.37 -9.81 -4.96
CA PRO A 151 2.99 -9.32 -4.93
C PRO A 151 2.89 -7.99 -4.19
N ASP A 152 1.85 -7.24 -4.48
CA ASP A 152 1.46 -6.03 -3.73
C ASP A 152 0.24 -6.34 -2.87
N THR A 153 0.25 -5.78 -1.67
CA THR A 153 -0.86 -5.89 -0.72
C THR A 153 -1.52 -4.52 -0.58
N HIS A 154 -2.80 -4.44 -0.84
CA HIS A 154 -3.58 -3.19 -0.77
C HIS A 154 -4.64 -3.28 0.32
N PHE A 155 -4.75 -2.24 1.12
CA PHE A 155 -5.76 -2.10 2.18
C PHE A 155 -5.94 -0.61 2.52
N LEU A 156 -7.06 -0.29 3.17
CA LEU A 156 -7.32 1.08 3.62
C LEU A 156 -6.68 1.31 4.98
N GLU A 157 -5.84 2.32 5.08
CA GLU A 157 -5.27 2.75 6.35
C GLU A 157 -6.16 3.80 7.02
N PRO A 158 -6.19 3.85 8.36
CA PRO A 158 -5.52 2.94 9.30
C PRO A 158 -6.27 1.62 9.48
N LEU A 159 -5.54 0.54 9.74
CA LEU A 159 -6.12 -0.74 10.12
C LEU A 159 -6.66 -0.64 11.55
N LYS A 160 -7.97 -0.78 11.71
CA LYS A 160 -8.65 -0.54 13.00
C LYS A 160 -8.96 -1.84 13.71
N SER A 161 -8.59 -1.93 14.99
CA SER A 161 -8.94 -3.07 15.84
C SER A 161 -10.46 -3.18 16.02
N GLY A 162 -10.98 -4.41 15.91
CA GLY A 162 -12.39 -4.70 16.14
C GLY A 162 -13.32 -4.47 14.95
N PHE A 163 -12.78 -3.99 13.82
CA PHE A 163 -13.58 -3.73 12.61
C PHE A 163 -13.15 -4.65 11.48
N PRO A 164 -14.09 -5.16 10.68
CA PRO A 164 -13.71 -5.98 9.52
C PRO A 164 -12.97 -5.14 8.48
N GLN A 165 -11.85 -5.66 7.99
CA GLN A 165 -10.96 -5.01 7.03
C GLN A 165 -10.81 -5.90 5.82
N LYS A 166 -10.67 -5.29 4.63
CA LYS A 166 -10.39 -6.00 3.39
C LYS A 166 -8.97 -5.73 2.95
N LEU A 167 -8.21 -6.80 2.74
CA LEU A 167 -6.86 -6.75 2.19
C LEU A 167 -6.87 -7.46 0.85
N THR A 168 -6.27 -6.86 -0.16
CA THR A 168 -6.22 -7.43 -1.51
C THR A 168 -4.77 -7.69 -1.89
N CYS A 169 -4.51 -8.89 -2.41
CA CYS A 169 -3.19 -9.27 -2.91
C CYS A 169 -3.21 -9.28 -4.44
N SER A 170 -2.23 -8.68 -5.08
CA SER A 170 -2.14 -8.64 -6.53
C SER A 170 -0.69 -8.80 -7.00
N LEU A 171 -0.50 -9.33 -8.20
CA LEU A 171 0.84 -9.49 -8.76
C LEU A 171 1.01 -8.52 -9.93
N PRO A 172 1.81 -7.46 -9.78
CA PRO A 172 2.08 -6.53 -10.88
C PRO A 172 2.71 -7.24 -12.08
N GLY A 173 2.31 -6.85 -13.27
CA GLY A 173 2.80 -7.46 -14.52
C GLY A 173 2.06 -8.71 -14.95
N PHE A 174 1.08 -9.18 -14.15
CA PHE A 174 0.23 -10.30 -14.55
C PHE A 174 -0.98 -9.78 -15.33
N CYS A 175 -1.29 -10.38 -16.48
CA CYS A 175 -2.42 -9.94 -17.29
C CYS A 175 -3.69 -10.77 -17.09
N LYS A 176 -4.82 -10.08 -17.21
CA LYS A 176 -6.13 -10.71 -17.17
C LYS A 176 -6.35 -11.58 -18.43
N GLY A 177 -7.12 -12.64 -18.27
CA GLY A 177 -7.49 -13.52 -19.37
C GLY A 177 -6.58 -14.72 -19.60
N GLY A 178 -5.55 -14.89 -18.77
CA GLY A 178 -4.76 -16.13 -18.70
C GLY A 178 -5.31 -17.10 -17.67
N ARG A 179 -4.54 -18.15 -17.38
CA ARG A 179 -4.90 -19.07 -16.30
C ARG A 179 -4.86 -18.35 -14.96
N PRO A 180 -5.81 -18.62 -14.04
CA PRO A 180 -5.89 -17.86 -12.78
C PRO A 180 -4.69 -18.11 -11.87
N LEU A 181 -4.31 -17.05 -11.14
CA LEU A 181 -3.31 -17.13 -10.05
C LEU A 181 -3.91 -17.88 -8.86
N THR A 182 -3.06 -18.57 -8.12
CA THR A 182 -3.43 -19.17 -6.83
C THR A 182 -2.84 -18.31 -5.71
N PHE A 183 -3.69 -17.92 -4.78
CA PHE A 183 -3.32 -17.09 -3.63
C PHE A 183 -3.25 -17.91 -2.35
N SER A 184 -2.39 -17.49 -1.43
CA SER A 184 -2.30 -18.04 -0.09
C SER A 184 -1.96 -16.94 0.90
N TRP A 185 -2.63 -16.95 2.06
CA TRP A 185 -2.38 -16.02 3.14
C TRP A 185 -1.88 -16.78 4.36
N VAL A 186 -0.81 -16.27 5.01
CA VAL A 186 -0.19 -16.88 6.18
C VAL A 186 0.11 -15.79 7.21
N GLY A 187 -0.23 -16.04 8.47
CA GLY A 187 0.04 -15.11 9.57
C GLY A 187 -0.74 -15.46 10.82
N GLY A 188 -0.23 -15.06 11.97
CA GLY A 188 -0.88 -15.33 13.27
C GLY A 188 -2.26 -14.67 13.43
N ALA A 189 -2.52 -13.60 12.70
CA ALA A 189 -3.82 -12.92 12.72
C ALA A 189 -4.93 -13.74 12.05
N LEU A 190 -4.59 -14.84 11.36
CA LEU A 190 -5.51 -15.63 10.54
C LEU A 190 -6.01 -16.91 11.25
N ASP A 191 -5.59 -17.14 12.47
CA ASP A 191 -5.82 -18.38 13.21
C ASP A 191 -7.31 -18.77 13.38
N ARG A 192 -8.22 -17.81 13.19
CA ARG A 192 -9.66 -18.01 13.34
C ARG A 192 -10.44 -18.00 12.02
N LEU A 193 -9.73 -17.90 10.90
CA LEU A 193 -10.39 -17.86 9.59
C LEU A 193 -10.49 -19.26 8.99
N ASP A 194 -11.54 -19.46 8.20
CA ASP A 194 -11.74 -20.66 7.42
C ASP A 194 -10.59 -20.82 6.41
N PRO A 195 -9.96 -22.00 6.32
CA PRO A 195 -8.89 -22.25 5.34
C PRO A 195 -9.26 -21.90 3.89
N GLN A 196 -10.53 -21.98 3.51
CA GLN A 196 -10.96 -21.62 2.16
C GLN A 196 -10.79 -20.12 1.87
N THR A 197 -10.99 -19.27 2.87
CA THR A 197 -10.83 -17.82 2.69
C THR A 197 -9.36 -17.43 2.53
N LEU A 198 -8.43 -18.26 3.00
CA LEU A 198 -7.00 -18.01 2.91
C LEU A 198 -6.46 -18.22 1.49
N SER A 199 -7.26 -18.77 0.58
CA SER A 199 -6.90 -19.01 -0.82
C SER A 199 -7.50 -17.97 -1.76
N SER A 200 -7.99 -16.86 -1.23
CA SER A 200 -8.67 -15.82 -1.99
C SER A 200 -7.74 -14.63 -2.29
N LEU A 201 -7.96 -13.99 -3.43
CA LEU A 201 -7.38 -12.71 -3.80
C LEU A 201 -7.68 -11.63 -2.75
N VAL A 202 -8.88 -11.66 -2.17
CA VAL A 202 -9.33 -10.69 -1.16
C VAL A 202 -9.49 -11.41 0.17
N LEU A 203 -8.79 -10.93 1.18
CA LEU A 203 -8.86 -11.42 2.55
C LEU A 203 -9.69 -10.44 3.38
N THR A 204 -10.76 -10.92 4.02
CA THR A 204 -11.54 -10.14 4.98
C THR A 204 -11.25 -10.68 6.37
N LEU A 205 -10.76 -9.80 7.28
CA LEU A 205 -10.46 -10.20 8.65
C LEU A 205 -10.75 -9.05 9.63
N THR A 206 -11.02 -9.44 10.88
CA THR A 206 -11.19 -8.50 12.00
C THR A 206 -9.94 -8.60 12.87
N LEU A 207 -9.13 -7.54 12.86
CA LEU A 207 -7.86 -7.49 13.60
C LEU A 207 -8.11 -7.23 15.09
N ARG A 208 -7.30 -7.86 15.94
CA ARG A 208 -7.29 -7.69 17.39
C ARG A 208 -6.13 -6.79 17.78
N LEU A 209 -6.15 -6.30 19.02
CA LEU A 209 -5.03 -5.53 19.58
C LEU A 209 -3.71 -6.32 19.49
N GLN A 210 -3.76 -7.60 19.82
CA GLN A 210 -2.59 -8.49 19.82
C GLN A 210 -2.00 -8.73 18.43
N ASP A 211 -2.75 -8.42 17.37
CA ASP A 211 -2.27 -8.58 16.00
C ASP A 211 -1.38 -7.40 15.56
N HIS A 212 -1.33 -6.31 16.38
CA HIS A 212 -0.42 -5.20 16.14
C HIS A 212 1.04 -5.67 16.15
N GLY A 213 1.78 -5.30 15.13
CA GLY A 213 3.18 -5.69 14.99
C GLY A 213 3.41 -7.10 14.45
N SER A 214 2.34 -7.91 14.27
CA SER A 214 2.47 -9.25 13.71
C SER A 214 2.67 -9.20 12.20
N ASN A 215 3.22 -10.27 11.64
CA ASN A 215 3.47 -10.39 10.21
C ASN A 215 2.29 -11.07 9.50
N LEU A 216 2.00 -10.59 8.29
CA LEU A 216 1.01 -11.17 7.39
C LEU A 216 1.66 -11.32 6.01
N THR A 217 1.64 -12.54 5.47
CA THR A 217 2.28 -12.87 4.20
C THR A 217 1.22 -13.25 3.17
N CYS A 218 1.28 -12.59 2.00
CA CYS A 218 0.54 -13.02 0.81
C CYS A 218 1.49 -13.78 -0.10
N GLY A 219 1.15 -15.03 -0.44
CA GLY A 219 1.84 -15.84 -1.44
C GLY A 219 1.02 -15.91 -2.72
N VAL A 220 1.69 -15.85 -3.87
CA VAL A 220 1.07 -15.98 -5.19
C VAL A 220 1.82 -17.04 -5.99
N SER A 221 1.11 -18.07 -6.40
CA SER A 221 1.64 -19.12 -7.28
C SER A 221 1.14 -18.90 -8.70
N LEU A 222 2.07 -18.88 -9.65
CA LEU A 222 1.76 -18.65 -11.06
C LEU A 222 1.43 -19.97 -11.74
N PRO A 223 0.45 -19.98 -12.65
CA PRO A 223 0.11 -21.20 -13.37
C PRO A 223 1.27 -21.68 -14.25
N GLY A 224 1.64 -22.94 -14.11
CA GLY A 224 2.73 -23.54 -14.88
C GLY A 224 4.13 -23.27 -14.36
N ALA A 225 4.30 -22.40 -13.37
CA ALA A 225 5.57 -22.18 -12.68
C ALA A 225 5.57 -22.97 -11.38
N GLN A 226 6.73 -23.56 -11.04
CA GLN A 226 6.89 -24.25 -9.76
C GLN A 226 7.36 -23.29 -8.67
N SER A 227 7.13 -22.00 -8.87
CA SER A 227 7.59 -20.96 -7.95
C SER A 227 6.42 -20.17 -7.39
N THR A 228 6.53 -19.87 -6.11
CA THR A 228 5.61 -18.97 -5.39
C THR A 228 6.38 -17.72 -5.01
N VAL A 229 5.81 -16.56 -5.28
CA VAL A 229 6.37 -15.28 -4.85
C VAL A 229 5.56 -14.76 -3.68
N GLU A 230 6.24 -14.14 -2.72
CA GLU A 230 5.63 -13.75 -1.46
C GLU A 230 5.97 -12.32 -1.09
N ARG A 231 5.05 -11.67 -0.38
CA ARG A 231 5.29 -10.40 0.29
C ARG A 231 4.75 -10.48 1.71
N THR A 232 5.61 -10.15 2.66
CA THR A 232 5.26 -10.04 4.07
C THR A 232 5.13 -8.57 4.43
N ILE A 233 4.01 -8.23 5.08
CA ILE A 233 3.79 -6.90 5.66
C ILE A 233 3.68 -7.03 7.17
N ARG A 234 4.06 -5.97 7.90
CA ARG A 234 3.86 -5.88 9.34
C ARG A 234 2.58 -5.10 9.59
N LEU A 235 1.65 -5.71 10.33
CA LEU A 235 0.35 -5.11 10.60
C LEU A 235 0.47 -3.96 11.59
N ASN A 236 0.09 -2.75 11.20
CA ASN A 236 0.06 -1.59 12.06
C ASN A 236 -1.40 -1.31 12.46
N VAL A 237 -1.85 -2.00 13.52
CA VAL A 237 -3.25 -1.94 13.96
C VAL A 237 -3.44 -0.75 14.88
N SER A 238 -4.38 0.13 14.55
CA SER A 238 -4.74 1.27 15.38
C SER A 238 -5.74 0.85 16.45
N PHE A 239 -5.46 1.27 17.68
CA PHE A 239 -6.30 0.96 18.83
C PHE A 239 -6.19 2.05 19.90
N LEU A 240 -7.22 2.13 20.76
CA LEU A 240 -7.24 2.97 21.94
C LEU A 240 -7.99 2.20 23.03
N LYS A 241 -7.31 1.93 24.15
CA LYS A 241 -7.95 1.31 25.29
C LYS A 241 -8.65 2.34 26.14
N THR A 242 -9.89 2.07 26.52
CA THR A 242 -10.70 2.91 27.37
C THR A 242 -10.46 2.56 28.84
N LEU A 243 -10.33 3.58 29.67
CA LEU A 243 -10.20 3.44 31.11
C LEU A 243 -11.34 4.13 31.82
N THR A 244 -11.80 3.50 32.89
CA THR A 244 -12.85 4.06 33.76
C THR A 244 -12.43 3.85 35.21
N ASN A 245 -11.99 4.94 35.86
CA ASN A 245 -11.75 4.90 37.30
C ASN A 245 -11.98 6.28 37.91
N HIS A 246 -12.74 6.30 38.98
CA HIS A 246 -12.86 7.46 39.85
C HIS A 246 -12.01 7.17 41.10
N LEU A 247 -10.96 7.93 41.30
CA LEU A 247 -10.07 7.82 42.45
C LEU A 247 -10.07 9.13 43.21
N SER A 248 -10.12 9.03 44.52
CA SER A 248 -9.94 10.19 45.38
C SER A 248 -8.51 10.15 45.97
N LEU A 249 -7.77 11.25 45.81
CA LEU A 249 -6.38 11.34 46.22
C LEU A 249 -6.22 12.38 47.32
N PRO A 250 -6.03 11.97 48.62
CA PRO A 250 -5.72 12.91 49.67
C PRO A 250 -4.23 13.28 49.65
N VAL A 251 -3.93 14.58 49.71
CA VAL A 251 -2.56 15.10 49.66
C VAL A 251 -2.37 16.16 50.73
N LEU A 252 -1.18 16.25 51.34
CA LEU A 252 -0.88 17.26 52.35
C LEU A 252 -0.59 18.61 51.70
N LYS A 253 -1.05 19.67 52.35
CA LYS A 253 -0.79 21.05 51.88
C LYS A 253 0.72 21.30 51.82
N GLY A 254 1.17 21.91 50.73
CA GLY A 254 2.57 22.24 50.48
C GLY A 254 3.38 21.14 49.80
N GLN A 255 2.81 19.97 49.62
CA GLN A 255 3.48 18.83 49.01
C GLN A 255 3.66 19.04 47.49
N TYR A 256 4.81 18.57 46.96
CA TYR A 256 5.01 18.47 45.51
C TYR A 256 4.29 17.23 44.98
N LEU A 257 3.47 17.41 43.95
CA LEU A 257 2.68 16.31 43.38
C LEU A 257 2.82 16.26 41.85
N PRO A 258 3.59 15.31 41.31
CA PRO A 258 3.59 15.06 39.87
C PRO A 258 2.50 14.07 39.54
N LEU A 259 1.66 14.44 38.60
CA LEU A 259 0.59 13.61 38.05
C LEU A 259 1.00 13.13 36.65
N VAL A 260 1.04 11.82 36.44
CA VAL A 260 1.46 11.22 35.17
C VAL A 260 0.28 10.48 34.57
N CYS A 261 -0.05 10.85 33.36
CA CYS A 261 -1.10 10.20 32.56
C CYS A 261 -0.45 9.49 31.37
N SER A 262 -0.86 8.25 31.14
CA SER A 262 -0.41 7.49 29.99
C SER A 262 -1.59 6.78 29.32
N ALA A 263 -1.53 6.64 27.99
CA ALA A 263 -2.54 5.93 27.23
C ALA A 263 -1.89 4.82 26.42
N ASP A 264 -2.44 3.61 26.54
CA ASP A 264 -2.03 2.48 25.72
C ASP A 264 -2.76 2.57 24.37
N SER A 265 -2.07 3.07 23.38
CA SER A 265 -2.66 3.35 22.06
C SER A 265 -1.65 3.27 20.93
N SER A 266 -2.15 2.96 19.73
CA SER A 266 -1.37 3.04 18.49
C SER A 266 -2.25 3.68 17.42
N PRO A 267 -1.82 4.79 16.78
CA PRO A 267 -0.63 5.58 17.13
C PRO A 267 -0.73 6.20 18.53
N PRO A 268 0.35 6.78 19.06
CA PRO A 268 0.30 7.40 20.38
C PRO A 268 -0.77 8.49 20.46
N ALA A 269 -1.57 8.46 21.55
CA ALA A 269 -2.60 9.46 21.78
C ALA A 269 -2.00 10.79 22.23
N MET A 270 -2.64 11.88 21.88
CA MET A 270 -2.33 13.19 22.43
C MET A 270 -2.97 13.32 23.81
N LEU A 271 -2.14 13.65 24.82
CA LEU A 271 -2.59 13.75 26.21
C LEU A 271 -2.72 15.20 26.62
N SER A 272 -3.80 15.50 27.35
CA SER A 272 -4.07 16.84 27.89
C SER A 272 -4.70 16.73 29.26
N TRP A 273 -4.49 17.77 30.08
CA TRP A 273 -5.05 17.85 31.42
C TRP A 273 -6.10 18.96 31.51
N SER A 274 -7.12 18.73 32.30
CA SER A 274 -8.09 19.76 32.71
C SER A 274 -8.38 19.66 34.18
N TRP A 275 -8.74 20.79 34.79
CA TRP A 275 -9.16 20.92 36.18
C TRP A 275 -10.53 21.57 36.20
N GLU A 276 -11.49 20.95 36.88
CA GLU A 276 -12.88 21.42 36.91
C GLU A 276 -13.39 21.78 35.51
N GLY A 277 -13.02 20.99 34.50
CA GLY A 277 -13.44 21.22 33.12
C GLY A 277 -12.66 22.30 32.37
N LYS A 278 -11.72 22.99 33.02
CA LYS A 278 -10.91 24.02 32.39
C LYS A 278 -9.57 23.41 31.95
N ALA A 279 -9.21 23.61 30.68
CA ALA A 279 -7.96 23.07 30.15
C ALA A 279 -6.75 23.69 30.86
N LEU A 280 -5.82 22.84 31.27
CA LEU A 280 -4.56 23.25 31.88
C LEU A 280 -3.49 23.26 30.82
N SER A 281 -2.85 24.40 30.62
CA SER A 281 -1.72 24.49 29.71
C SER A 281 -0.53 23.76 30.34
N PRO A 282 0.12 22.86 29.60
CA PRO A 282 1.34 22.22 30.12
C PRO A 282 2.41 23.28 30.37
N SER A 283 3.06 23.22 31.52
CA SER A 283 4.23 24.06 31.73
C SER A 283 5.28 23.73 30.68
N GLN A 284 6.04 24.73 30.23
CA GLN A 284 6.97 24.57 29.10
C GLN A 284 8.05 23.51 29.29
N SER A 285 8.17 22.96 30.49
CA SER A 285 9.21 21.98 30.85
C SER A 285 8.68 20.56 31.06
N SER A 286 7.36 20.33 30.98
CA SER A 286 6.79 19.02 31.29
C SER A 286 6.73 18.12 30.05
N ALA A 287 7.04 16.85 30.24
CA ALA A 287 6.83 15.84 29.21
C ALA A 287 5.33 15.69 28.90
N PRO A 288 4.94 15.26 27.69
CA PRO A 288 3.53 15.04 27.38
C PRO A 288 2.88 14.09 28.39
N GLY A 289 1.72 14.48 28.91
CA GLY A 289 0.99 13.69 29.90
C GLY A 289 1.41 13.94 31.34
N VAL A 290 2.42 14.75 31.60
CA VAL A 290 2.85 15.09 32.96
C VAL A 290 2.27 16.45 33.37
N LEU A 291 1.64 16.49 34.54
CA LEU A 291 1.17 17.72 35.17
C LEU A 291 1.85 17.82 36.54
N GLU A 292 2.60 18.91 36.78
CA GLU A 292 3.33 19.13 38.00
C GLU A 292 2.62 20.18 38.85
N LEU A 293 2.32 19.81 40.08
CA LEU A 293 1.79 20.74 41.10
C LEU A 293 2.89 20.94 42.15
N PRO A 294 3.70 22.02 42.03
CA PRO A 294 4.90 22.18 42.87
C PRO A 294 4.61 22.43 44.35
N HIS A 295 3.49 23.07 44.69
CA HIS A 295 3.08 23.33 46.06
C HIS A 295 1.54 23.24 46.11
N VAL A 296 1.05 22.04 46.47
CA VAL A 296 -0.41 21.81 46.49
C VAL A 296 -1.07 22.67 47.59
N GLY A 297 -2.06 23.46 47.19
CA GLY A 297 -2.87 24.30 48.08
C GLY A 297 -4.33 23.89 48.09
N PHE A 298 -5.11 24.49 48.99
CA PHE A 298 -6.56 24.25 49.01
C PHE A 298 -7.26 24.73 47.74
N GLU A 299 -6.63 25.66 47.05
CA GLU A 299 -7.07 26.15 45.73
C GLU A 299 -6.95 25.09 44.63
N ASP A 300 -6.15 24.04 44.85
CA ASP A 300 -5.99 22.95 43.87
C ASP A 300 -6.99 21.79 44.10
N GLU A 301 -7.83 21.89 45.16
CA GLU A 301 -8.88 20.88 45.37
C GLU A 301 -9.86 20.85 44.18
N GLY A 302 -10.33 19.65 43.81
CA GLY A 302 -11.28 19.49 42.74
C GLY A 302 -11.00 18.32 41.86
N GLU A 303 -11.70 18.25 40.72
CA GLU A 303 -11.61 17.15 39.78
C GLU A 303 -10.58 17.45 38.71
N PHE A 304 -9.55 16.59 38.64
CA PHE A 304 -8.56 16.58 37.57
C PHE A 304 -8.94 15.51 36.56
N THR A 305 -8.94 15.87 35.29
CA THR A 305 -9.20 14.94 34.19
C THR A 305 -8.03 14.93 33.20
N CYS A 306 -7.47 13.74 32.99
CA CYS A 306 -6.58 13.51 31.86
C CYS A 306 -7.40 13.01 30.68
N GLN A 307 -7.22 13.65 29.53
CA GLN A 307 -7.89 13.30 28.29
C GLN A 307 -6.87 12.82 27.27
N ALA A 308 -7.15 11.65 26.70
CA ALA A 308 -6.34 11.09 25.61
C ALA A 308 -7.14 11.26 24.31
N GLN A 309 -6.57 12.01 23.38
CA GLN A 309 -7.17 12.21 22.05
C GLN A 309 -6.47 11.32 21.03
N HIS A 310 -7.24 10.53 20.29
CA HIS A 310 -6.73 9.54 19.35
C HIS A 310 -7.64 9.53 18.10
N PRO A 311 -7.13 9.18 16.91
CA PRO A 311 -7.97 9.09 15.71
C PRO A 311 -9.18 8.16 15.82
N LEU A 312 -9.17 7.23 16.78
CA LEU A 312 -10.30 6.33 17.02
C LEU A 312 -11.28 6.86 18.07
N GLY A 313 -11.00 8.03 18.71
CA GLY A 313 -11.88 8.62 19.75
C GLY A 313 -11.12 9.19 20.92
N PHE A 314 -11.83 9.29 22.08
CA PHE A 314 -11.32 9.90 23.31
C PHE A 314 -11.47 8.97 24.48
N UNK A 315 -10.57 9.10 25.32
CA UNK A 315 -10.63 8.47 26.51
C UNK A 315 -10.34 9.49 27.46
N HIS A 316 -10.82 9.30 28.62
CA HIS A 316 -10.43 10.19 29.72
C HIS A 316 -10.47 9.42 31.05
N ILE A 317 -9.74 9.96 31.99
CA ILE A 317 -9.72 9.45 33.35
C ILE A 317 -9.76 10.65 34.29
N SER A 318 -10.62 10.58 35.31
CA SER A 318 -10.77 11.65 36.28
C SER A 318 -10.46 11.15 37.68
N PHE A 319 -9.94 12.04 38.53
CA PHE A 319 -9.81 11.79 39.94
C PHE A 319 -10.07 13.09 40.70
N SER A 320 -10.46 12.96 41.99
CA SER A 320 -10.71 14.09 42.87
C SER A 320 -9.53 14.29 43.82
N LEU A 321 -8.95 15.49 43.81
CA LEU A 321 -7.87 15.86 44.72
C LEU A 321 -8.43 16.52 45.95
N SER A 322 -8.10 16.01 47.15
CA SER A 322 -8.47 16.61 48.43
C SER A 322 -7.22 16.96 49.22
N VAL A 323 -7.16 18.18 49.74
CA VAL A 323 -5.99 18.71 50.44
C VAL A 323 -6.16 18.64 51.93
N GLN A 324 -5.28 17.97 52.63
CA GLN A 324 -5.30 17.81 54.05
C GLN A 324 -4.30 18.79 54.73
N ARG A 325 -4.70 19.32 55.85
CA ARG A 325 -3.78 20.13 56.67
C ARG A 325 -2.74 19.22 57.30
N SER A 326 -1.51 19.65 57.27
CA SER A 326 -0.47 18.97 58.06
C SER A 326 -0.90 19.01 59.54
N PRO A 327 -0.84 17.91 60.25
CA PRO A 327 -1.12 17.93 61.66
C PRO A 327 -0.14 18.92 62.34
N SER A 328 -0.69 20.01 62.85
CA SER A 328 0.13 20.95 63.63
C SER A 328 0.73 20.20 64.78
N SER A 329 2.05 20.35 64.97
CA SER A 329 2.80 19.74 66.02
C SER A 329 2.24 20.27 67.38
N CYS A 330 1.31 19.53 67.96
CA CYS A 330 0.92 19.74 69.36
C CYS A 330 1.81 18.82 70.21
N ASN A 331 2.37 19.41 71.21
CA ASN A 331 3.25 18.82 72.22
C ASN A 331 2.77 17.47 72.77
N CYS A 332 3.73 16.58 72.91
CA CYS A 332 3.60 15.22 73.40
C CYS A 332 2.87 15.13 74.73
N VAL A 333 1.84 14.35 74.80
CA VAL A 333 1.52 13.55 75.98
C VAL A 333 1.63 12.12 75.49
N ILE A 334 2.59 11.40 75.98
CA ILE A 334 2.82 10.00 75.64
C ILE A 334 1.72 9.18 76.31
N GLU A 335 0.74 8.74 75.54
CA GLU A 335 -0.06 7.59 75.94
C GLU A 335 0.27 6.45 74.96
N GLU A 336 0.97 5.46 75.45
CA GLU A 336 1.25 4.23 74.72
C GLU A 336 -0.06 3.47 74.50
N GLN A 337 -0.56 3.53 73.27
CA GLN A 337 -1.64 2.65 72.92
C GLN A 337 -1.13 1.86 71.68
N GLU A 338 -0.87 0.58 71.92
CA GLU A 338 -0.51 -0.39 70.87
C GLU A 338 -1.57 -0.37 69.76
N SER A 339 -1.24 0.21 68.62
CA SER A 339 -2.12 0.13 67.47
C SER A 339 -1.58 -0.91 66.50
N SER A 340 -2.47 -1.83 66.12
CA SER A 340 -2.21 -2.99 65.27
C SER A 340 -2.14 -2.61 63.80
N TRP A 341 -1.35 -1.59 63.48
CA TRP A 341 -1.29 -1.07 62.11
C TRP A 341 -0.39 -1.82 61.09
N PRO A 342 0.53 -2.71 61.57
CA PRO A 342 1.35 -3.43 60.60
C PRO A 342 0.61 -4.37 59.63
N UNK A 343 -0.45 -4.71 60.02
CA UNK A 343 -1.10 -5.62 59.29
C UNK A 343 -1.82 -5.13 58.17
N VAL A 344 -2.27 -4.15 58.38
CA VAL A 344 -3.07 -3.55 57.33
C VAL A 344 -2.19 -3.14 56.14
N LEU A 345 -1.03 -2.59 56.41
CA LEU A 345 -0.08 -2.20 55.35
C LEU A 345 0.46 -3.41 54.58
N THR A 346 0.62 -4.58 55.26
CA THR A 346 1.05 -5.81 54.59
C THR A 346 -0.02 -6.38 53.68
N LEU A 347 -1.30 -6.26 54.08
CA LEU A 347 -2.43 -6.72 53.24
C LEU A 347 -2.63 -5.82 52.01
N ILE A 348 -2.44 -4.53 52.16
CA ILE A 348 -2.52 -3.58 51.04
C ILE A 348 -1.36 -3.82 50.05
N ARG A 349 -0.15 -4.11 50.53
CA ARG A 349 0.99 -4.47 49.70
C ARG A 349 0.79 -5.81 48.97
N GLY A 350 0.19 -6.79 49.64
CA GLY A 350 -0.15 -8.09 49.04
C GLY A 350 -1.19 -7.95 47.94
N ALA A 351 -2.22 -7.15 48.17
CA ALA A 351 -3.25 -6.90 47.17
C ALA A 351 -2.72 -6.14 45.95
N LEU A 352 -1.78 -5.19 46.17
CA LEU A 352 -1.16 -4.44 45.07
C LEU A 352 -0.19 -5.30 44.24
N MET A 353 0.48 -6.27 44.87
CA MET A 353 1.39 -7.17 44.18
C MET A 353 0.60 -8.20 43.32
N GLY A 354 -0.55 -8.66 43.79
CA GLY A 354 -1.42 -9.57 43.06
C GLY A 354 -2.11 -8.89 41.87
N ALA A 355 -2.48 -7.62 42.01
CA ALA A 355 -3.12 -6.83 40.96
C ALA A 355 -2.10 -6.34 39.93
N GLY A 356 -0.82 -6.22 40.29
CA GLY A 356 0.21 -5.70 39.39
C GLY A 356 0.43 -6.49 38.10
N PHE A 357 0.15 -7.79 38.14
CA PHE A 357 0.29 -8.64 36.96
C PHE A 357 -0.90 -8.51 35.98
N LEU A 358 -2.03 -8.02 36.47
CA LEU A 358 -3.22 -7.84 35.64
C LEU A 358 -3.41 -6.38 35.18
N LEU A 359 -2.70 -5.42 35.81
CA LEU A 359 -2.87 -3.99 35.54
C LEU A 359 -1.76 -3.40 34.64
N SER A 360 -0.83 -4.22 34.17
CA SER A 360 0.20 -3.81 33.21
C SER A 360 -0.37 -3.42 31.84
N TRP A 361 -1.69 -3.50 31.68
CA TRP A 361 -2.39 -3.30 30.44
C TRP A 361 -3.38 -2.11 30.48
N CYS A 362 -3.33 -1.32 31.52
CA CYS A 362 -4.25 -0.20 31.67
C CYS A 362 -3.48 1.14 31.78
N MET A 363 -4.11 2.23 31.40
CA MET A 363 -3.58 3.55 31.71
C MET A 363 -3.20 3.61 33.20
N GLY A 364 -1.92 3.76 33.48
CA GLY A 364 -1.46 3.88 34.86
C GLY A 364 -1.37 5.32 35.29
N LEU A 365 -2.04 5.67 36.36
CA LEU A 365 -1.63 6.79 37.16
C LEU A 365 -0.48 6.30 38.05
N SER A 366 0.73 6.58 37.61
CA SER A 366 1.91 6.26 38.43
C SER A 366 2.16 7.45 39.35
N LEU A 367 1.92 7.21 40.62
CA LEU A 367 2.29 8.13 41.68
C LEU A 367 3.70 7.76 42.13
N SER A 368 4.69 8.51 41.66
CA SER A 368 6.05 8.39 42.19
C SER A 368 6.14 9.17 43.49
N ARG A 369 6.18 8.43 44.57
CA ARG A 369 6.40 9.01 45.88
C ARG A 369 7.86 8.82 46.26
N GLU A 370 8.65 9.86 46.12
CA GLU A 370 9.94 9.90 46.81
C GLU A 370 9.69 10.23 48.27
N VAL A 371 9.96 9.26 49.12
CA VAL A 371 9.95 9.45 50.57
C VAL A 371 11.34 9.86 50.98
N CYS A 372 11.47 11.04 51.54
CA CYS A 372 12.66 11.40 52.32
C CYS A 372 12.67 10.61 53.61
#